data_5cdf1c7a60f9747e6f7c8bb5b0391bb7
#
_entry.id   5cdf1c7a60f9747e6f7c8bb5b0391bb7
#
_cell.length_a   1.000
_cell.length_b   1.000
_cell.length_c   1.000
_cell.angle_alpha   90.00
_cell.angle_beta   90.00
_cell.angle_gamma   90.00
#
_symmetry.space_group_name_H-M   'P 1'
#
loop_
_entity.id
_entity.type
_entity.pdbx_description
1 polymer ?
#
loop_
_entity_poly.entity_id
_entity_poly.type
_entity_poly.pdbx_seq_one_letter_code
_entity_poly.pdbx_strand_id
1 'polypeptide(L)'
;VSMYCLAAIRLLPSITFLASSLSRVAYGHSAVSTIVGDLTKLEDKDNNKKQVFTEEFKNLKMQNIDFFYKNTGASILKNVDFELKKNDCIGIMGKSGEGKTTLIDIMLGLLKPQKGEIIINGKLIDNYGSNFFDSIAYVPQEPVILDEKISTNISLEIDEKKIDFEKIKFA
;
A
#
# COMPACT_ATOMS: atom_id res chain seq x y z
N VAL A 1 -29.77 59.01 -16.43
CA VAL A 1 -28.39 58.49 -16.20
C VAL A 1 -28.21 58.01 -14.74
N SER A 2 -28.63 58.79 -13.74
CA SER A 2 -28.44 58.44 -12.30
C SER A 2 -29.14 57.12 -11.85
N MET A 3 -30.32 56.85 -12.40
CA MET A 3 -31.09 55.63 -12.07
C MET A 3 -30.41 54.35 -12.54
N TYR A 4 -29.78 54.33 -13.72
CA TYR A 4 -29.04 53.20 -14.25
C TYR A 4 -27.74 52.95 -13.49
N CYS A 5 -27.07 54.03 -13.05
CA CYS A 5 -25.88 53.89 -12.18
C CYS A 5 -26.20 53.27 -10.83
N LEU A 6 -27.31 53.67 -10.21
CA LEU A 6 -27.77 53.10 -8.94
C LEU A 6 -28.17 51.63 -9.10
N ALA A 7 -28.83 51.26 -10.17
CA ALA A 7 -29.15 49.85 -10.48
C ALA A 7 -27.91 49.03 -10.69
N ALA A 8 -26.93 49.54 -11.43
CA ALA A 8 -25.65 48.83 -11.66
C ALA A 8 -24.89 48.57 -10.35
N ILE A 9 -24.78 49.58 -9.47
CA ILE A 9 -24.12 49.43 -8.15
C ILE A 9 -24.79 48.37 -7.28
N ARG A 10 -26.13 48.26 -7.33
CA ARG A 10 -26.87 47.22 -6.60
C ARG A 10 -26.75 45.85 -7.19
N LEU A 11 -26.55 45.68 -8.48
CA LEU A 11 -26.43 44.40 -9.17
C LEU A 11 -24.99 43.81 -9.06
N LEU A 12 -23.97 44.66 -8.99
CA LEU A 12 -22.58 44.24 -8.95
C LEU A 12 -22.27 43.20 -7.82
N PRO A 13 -22.71 43.41 -6.57
CA PRO A 13 -22.47 42.42 -5.51
C PRO A 13 -23.16 41.07 -5.80
N SER A 14 -24.35 41.09 -6.38
CA SER A 14 -25.09 39.86 -6.70
C SER A 14 -24.39 39.05 -7.81
N ILE A 15 -23.85 39.74 -8.82
CA ILE A 15 -23.09 39.10 -9.90
C ILE A 15 -21.78 38.50 -9.36
N THR A 16 -21.05 39.23 -8.52
CA THR A 16 -19.80 38.72 -7.90
C THR A 16 -20.06 37.55 -6.99
N PHE A 17 -21.17 37.59 -6.25
CA PHE A 17 -21.59 36.46 -5.40
C PHE A 17 -21.91 35.19 -6.23
N LEU A 18 -22.66 35.35 -7.33
CA LEU A 18 -22.96 34.26 -8.26
C LEU A 18 -21.68 33.68 -8.88
N ALA A 19 -20.78 34.54 -9.37
CA ALA A 19 -19.52 34.10 -9.95
C ALA A 19 -18.65 33.32 -8.93
N SER A 20 -18.55 33.83 -7.70
CA SER A 20 -17.81 33.15 -6.65
C SER A 20 -18.43 31.80 -6.24
N SER A 21 -19.77 31.73 -6.22
CA SER A 21 -20.49 30.49 -5.89
C SER A 21 -20.29 29.42 -6.96
N LEU A 22 -20.36 29.80 -8.24
CA LEU A 22 -20.07 28.90 -9.36
C LEU A 22 -18.63 28.37 -9.31
N SER A 23 -17.67 29.25 -9.02
CA SER A 23 -16.28 28.86 -8.86
C SER A 23 -16.09 27.85 -7.72
N ARG A 24 -16.73 28.07 -6.56
CA ARG A 24 -16.68 27.12 -5.42
C ARG A 24 -17.24 25.75 -5.78
N VAL A 25 -18.35 25.69 -6.51
CA VAL A 25 -18.94 24.43 -6.99
C VAL A 25 -17.98 23.71 -7.94
N ALA A 26 -17.38 24.43 -8.89
CA ALA A 26 -16.43 23.86 -9.84
C ALA A 26 -15.19 23.28 -9.15
N TYR A 27 -14.61 23.99 -8.18
CA TYR A 27 -13.49 23.47 -7.37
C TYR A 27 -13.90 22.27 -6.51
N GLY A 28 -15.09 22.32 -5.88
CA GLY A 28 -15.61 21.21 -5.08
C GLY A 28 -15.79 19.94 -5.91
N HIS A 29 -16.30 20.05 -7.12
CA HIS A 29 -16.50 18.91 -8.02
C HIS A 29 -15.17 18.19 -8.33
N SER A 30 -14.10 18.93 -8.60
CA SER A 30 -12.78 18.34 -8.86
C SER A 30 -12.25 17.54 -7.66
N ALA A 31 -12.38 18.08 -6.45
CA ALA A 31 -11.95 17.39 -5.22
C ALA A 31 -12.76 16.11 -4.98
N VAL A 32 -14.09 16.18 -5.12
CA VAL A 32 -14.98 15.03 -4.95
C VAL A 32 -14.69 13.95 -6.00
N SER A 33 -14.49 14.31 -7.26
CA SER A 33 -14.21 13.33 -8.31
C SER A 33 -12.90 12.57 -8.07
N THR A 34 -11.88 13.23 -7.52
CA THR A 34 -10.62 12.59 -7.15
C THR A 34 -10.84 11.58 -6.01
N ILE A 35 -11.55 11.98 -4.95
CA ILE A 35 -11.83 11.11 -3.81
C ILE A 35 -12.68 9.91 -4.23
N VAL A 36 -13.73 10.11 -5.01
CA VAL A 36 -14.58 9.02 -5.52
C VAL A 36 -13.77 8.08 -6.40
N GLY A 37 -12.90 8.61 -7.27
CA GLY A 37 -12.01 7.79 -8.10
C GLY A 37 -11.03 6.94 -7.29
N ASP A 38 -10.56 7.43 -6.16
CA ASP A 38 -9.68 6.66 -5.28
C ASP A 38 -10.45 5.63 -4.44
N LEU A 39 -11.65 5.97 -3.96
CA LEU A 39 -12.52 5.03 -3.24
C LEU A 39 -12.96 3.85 -4.12
N THR A 40 -13.37 4.11 -5.37
CA THR A 40 -13.76 3.02 -6.29
C THR A 40 -12.61 2.07 -6.59
N LYS A 41 -11.36 2.58 -6.70
CA LYS A 41 -10.18 1.73 -6.85
C LYS A 41 -9.89 0.86 -5.61
N LEU A 42 -10.26 1.32 -4.42
CA LEU A 42 -10.12 0.55 -3.17
C LEU A 42 -11.19 -0.55 -3.07
N GLU A 43 -12.44 -0.26 -3.43
CA GLU A 43 -13.53 -1.24 -3.43
C GLU A 43 -13.26 -2.42 -4.38
N ASP A 44 -12.66 -2.17 -5.55
CA ASP A 44 -12.27 -3.23 -6.49
C ASP A 44 -11.17 -4.16 -5.91
N LYS A 45 -10.36 -3.68 -4.97
CA LYS A 45 -9.35 -4.50 -4.31
C LYS A 45 -9.91 -5.39 -3.20
N ASP A 46 -10.95 -4.96 -2.51
CA ASP A 46 -11.57 -5.72 -1.40
C ASP A 46 -12.43 -6.91 -1.90
N ASN A 47 -12.91 -6.87 -3.14
CA ASN A 47 -13.67 -7.98 -3.73
C ASN A 47 -12.83 -9.20 -4.13
N ASN A 48 -11.51 -9.12 -4.08
CA ASN A 48 -10.66 -10.28 -4.25
C ASN A 48 -10.72 -11.15 -2.99
N LYS A 49 -11.37 -12.31 -3.11
CA LYS A 49 -11.49 -13.31 -2.04
C LYS A 49 -10.15 -13.51 -1.36
N LYS A 50 -10.05 -13.13 -0.08
CA LYS A 50 -8.88 -13.40 0.76
C LYS A 50 -8.68 -14.92 0.80
N GLN A 51 -7.67 -15.43 0.13
CA GLN A 51 -7.23 -16.80 0.32
C GLN A 51 -6.60 -16.87 1.71
N VAL A 52 -7.29 -17.52 2.65
CA VAL A 52 -6.74 -17.74 3.98
C VAL A 52 -5.62 -18.76 3.87
N PHE A 53 -4.39 -18.34 4.13
CA PHE A 53 -3.24 -19.22 4.21
C PHE A 53 -3.22 -19.84 5.62
N THR A 54 -3.83 -21.01 5.78
CA THR A 54 -3.89 -21.75 7.05
C THR A 54 -2.85 -22.87 7.12
N GLU A 55 -2.12 -23.10 6.04
CA GLU A 55 -1.14 -24.19 5.98
C GLU A 55 0.22 -23.74 6.52
N GLU A 56 0.90 -24.65 7.21
CA GLU A 56 2.26 -24.43 7.63
C GLU A 56 3.18 -24.18 6.41
N PHE A 57 4.08 -23.18 6.53
CA PHE A 57 5.04 -22.88 5.48
C PHE A 57 5.97 -24.07 5.22
N LYS A 58 6.08 -24.50 3.96
CA LYS A 58 7.01 -25.55 3.50
C LYS A 58 8.07 -24.99 2.58
N ASN A 59 7.66 -24.28 1.55
CA ASN A 59 8.56 -23.67 0.60
C ASN A 59 7.93 -22.45 -0.09
N LEU A 60 8.81 -21.53 -0.53
CA LEU A 60 8.50 -20.44 -1.45
C LEU A 60 9.39 -20.60 -2.67
N LYS A 61 8.83 -20.50 -3.85
CA LYS A 61 9.54 -20.58 -5.12
C LYS A 61 9.17 -19.41 -6.00
N MET A 62 10.16 -18.71 -6.50
CA MET A 62 10.03 -17.63 -7.48
C MET A 62 10.59 -18.15 -8.80
N GLN A 63 9.87 -17.94 -9.91
CA GLN A 63 10.28 -18.43 -11.23
C GLN A 63 10.20 -17.32 -12.27
N ASN A 64 11.31 -17.12 -12.99
CA ASN A 64 11.44 -16.18 -14.10
C ASN A 64 10.98 -14.76 -13.74
N ILE A 65 11.34 -14.26 -12.55
CA ILE A 65 10.91 -12.97 -12.06
C ILE A 65 11.62 -11.83 -12.78
N ASP A 66 10.82 -11.01 -13.48
CA ASP A 66 11.25 -9.71 -14.02
C ASP A 66 10.57 -8.57 -13.25
N PHE A 67 11.35 -7.57 -12.85
CA PHE A 67 10.81 -6.39 -12.19
C PHE A 67 11.51 -5.10 -12.62
N PHE A 68 10.69 -4.06 -12.83
CA PHE A 68 11.14 -2.68 -13.05
C PHE A 68 10.17 -1.69 -12.38
N TYR A 69 10.68 -0.57 -11.88
CA TYR A 69 9.85 0.52 -11.41
C TYR A 69 9.35 1.34 -12.62
N LYS A 70 8.04 1.61 -12.67
CA LYS A 70 7.41 2.34 -13.78
C LYS A 70 8.04 3.72 -14.06
N ASN A 71 8.56 4.37 -13.02
CA ASN A 71 9.12 5.72 -13.10
C ASN A 71 10.54 5.75 -13.69
N THR A 72 11.30 4.68 -13.61
CA THR A 72 12.71 4.66 -14.04
C THR A 72 12.91 3.90 -15.34
N GLY A 73 11.98 3.01 -15.71
CA GLY A 73 12.11 2.15 -16.88
C GLY A 73 13.29 1.16 -16.82
N ALA A 74 14.17 1.28 -15.83
CA ALA A 74 15.31 0.41 -15.67
C ALA A 74 14.89 -0.92 -15.04
N SER A 75 15.27 -2.03 -15.69
CA SER A 75 15.02 -3.37 -15.14
C SER A 75 15.94 -3.60 -13.94
N ILE A 76 15.34 -3.89 -12.79
CA ILE A 76 16.05 -4.15 -11.54
C ILE A 76 16.29 -5.64 -11.35
N LEU A 77 15.28 -6.46 -11.61
CA LEU A 77 15.41 -7.92 -11.61
C LEU A 77 15.15 -8.44 -12.99
N LYS A 78 15.96 -9.40 -13.46
CA LYS A 78 15.84 -10.04 -14.76
C LYS A 78 15.97 -11.52 -14.61
N ASN A 79 14.90 -12.24 -14.97
CA ASN A 79 14.85 -13.69 -15.00
C ASN A 79 15.42 -14.31 -13.71
N VAL A 80 14.95 -13.81 -12.55
CA VAL A 80 15.43 -14.30 -11.26
C VAL A 80 14.63 -15.52 -10.84
N ASP A 81 15.35 -16.61 -10.58
CA ASP A 81 14.84 -17.82 -9.97
C ASP A 81 15.35 -17.92 -8.54
N PHE A 82 14.47 -18.29 -7.62
CA PHE A 82 14.80 -18.37 -6.20
C PHE A 82 13.92 -19.40 -5.51
N GLU A 83 14.49 -20.17 -4.61
CA GLU A 83 13.75 -21.14 -3.79
C GLU A 83 14.19 -21.04 -2.32
N LEU A 84 13.21 -21.01 -1.42
CA LEU A 84 13.36 -20.98 0.02
C LEU A 84 12.53 -22.12 0.63
N LYS A 85 13.13 -22.93 1.47
CA LYS A 85 12.46 -24.02 2.18
C LYS A 85 12.30 -23.68 3.67
N LYS A 86 11.40 -24.39 4.33
CA LYS A 86 11.24 -24.28 5.78
C LYS A 86 12.57 -24.52 6.48
N ASN A 87 12.88 -23.67 7.47
CA ASN A 87 14.11 -23.65 8.26
C ASN A 87 15.38 -23.23 7.51
N ASP A 88 15.29 -22.81 6.23
CA ASP A 88 16.43 -22.20 5.57
C ASP A 88 16.75 -20.83 6.17
N CYS A 89 18.05 -20.51 6.23
CA CYS A 89 18.55 -19.18 6.55
C CYS A 89 19.37 -18.69 5.36
N ILE A 90 18.91 -17.64 4.72
CA ILE A 90 19.50 -17.14 3.46
C ILE A 90 20.04 -15.73 3.64
N GLY A 91 21.29 -15.50 3.21
CA GLY A 91 21.91 -14.18 3.14
C GLY A 91 21.85 -13.65 1.70
N ILE A 92 21.25 -12.45 1.52
CA ILE A 92 21.24 -11.74 0.24
C ILE A 92 22.34 -10.68 0.25
N MET A 93 23.35 -10.83 -0.59
CA MET A 93 24.48 -9.91 -0.69
C MET A 93 24.53 -9.24 -2.05
N GLY A 94 25.06 -8.00 -2.10
CA GLY A 94 25.22 -7.23 -3.33
C GLY A 94 25.44 -5.75 -3.01
N LYS A 95 25.83 -4.96 -4.02
CA LYS A 95 26.05 -3.51 -3.90
C LYS A 95 24.74 -2.77 -3.63
N SER A 96 24.82 -1.54 -3.14
CA SER A 96 23.63 -0.68 -3.02
C SER A 96 22.98 -0.47 -4.39
N GLY A 97 21.65 -0.56 -4.45
CA GLY A 97 20.88 -0.39 -5.69
C GLY A 97 20.77 -1.62 -6.58
N GLU A 98 21.37 -2.77 -6.25
CA GLU A 98 21.31 -4.01 -7.04
C GLU A 98 19.97 -4.79 -6.89
N GLY A 99 18.97 -4.21 -6.23
CA GLY A 99 17.63 -4.82 -6.16
C GLY A 99 17.40 -5.78 -4.99
N LYS A 100 18.29 -5.83 -3.97
CA LYS A 100 18.11 -6.70 -2.79
C LYS A 100 16.80 -6.45 -2.07
N THR A 101 16.51 -5.21 -1.74
CA THR A 101 15.24 -4.81 -1.09
C THR A 101 14.06 -5.10 -2.00
N THR A 102 14.18 -4.82 -3.30
CA THR A 102 13.13 -5.12 -4.28
C THR A 102 12.83 -6.62 -4.35
N LEU A 103 13.85 -7.48 -4.28
CA LEU A 103 13.67 -8.93 -4.24
C LEU A 103 12.91 -9.35 -2.98
N ILE A 104 13.29 -8.81 -1.82
CA ILE A 104 12.59 -9.07 -0.54
C ILE A 104 11.15 -8.57 -0.62
N ASP A 105 10.91 -7.37 -1.12
CA ASP A 105 9.57 -6.80 -1.24
C ASP A 105 8.66 -7.64 -2.15
N ILE A 106 9.22 -8.22 -3.21
CA ILE A 106 8.49 -9.16 -4.07
C ILE A 106 8.22 -10.48 -3.35
N MET A 107 9.20 -11.02 -2.60
CA MET A 107 9.02 -12.23 -1.79
C MET A 107 7.95 -12.05 -0.72
N LEU A 108 7.92 -10.87 -0.11
CA LEU A 108 6.89 -10.47 0.86
C LEU A 108 5.54 -10.15 0.20
N GLY A 109 5.47 -10.06 -1.16
CA GLY A 109 4.29 -9.69 -1.91
C GLY A 109 3.90 -8.22 -1.78
N LEU A 110 4.77 -7.37 -1.27
CA LEU A 110 4.60 -5.92 -1.23
C LEU A 110 4.69 -5.31 -2.64
N LEU A 111 5.46 -5.96 -3.53
CA LEU A 111 5.60 -5.60 -4.93
C LEU A 111 5.18 -6.76 -5.83
N LYS A 112 4.39 -6.46 -6.86
CA LYS A 112 4.00 -7.44 -7.88
C LYS A 112 4.99 -7.41 -9.04
N PRO A 113 5.64 -8.53 -9.41
CA PRO A 113 6.51 -8.60 -10.57
C PRO A 113 5.71 -8.40 -11.86
N GLN A 114 6.37 -7.91 -12.91
CA GLN A 114 5.75 -7.77 -14.22
C GLN A 114 5.71 -9.09 -14.98
N LYS A 115 6.68 -9.98 -14.71
CA LYS A 115 6.71 -11.35 -15.25
C LYS A 115 7.17 -12.31 -14.16
N GLY A 116 6.88 -13.57 -14.40
CA GLY A 116 7.20 -14.67 -13.51
C GLY A 116 6.11 -14.96 -12.49
N GLU A 117 6.33 -15.95 -11.69
CA GLU A 117 5.35 -16.52 -10.77
C GLU A 117 5.97 -16.73 -9.39
N ILE A 118 5.14 -16.53 -8.36
CA ILE A 118 5.48 -16.88 -6.99
C ILE A 118 4.58 -18.02 -6.54
N ILE A 119 5.21 -19.09 -6.09
CA ILE A 119 4.54 -20.32 -5.68
C ILE A 119 4.88 -20.57 -4.21
N ILE A 120 3.87 -20.75 -3.38
CA ILE A 120 4.03 -21.06 -1.96
C ILE A 120 3.34 -22.38 -1.67
N ASN A 121 4.07 -23.32 -1.09
CA ASN A 121 3.58 -24.68 -0.84
C ASN A 121 2.96 -25.36 -2.07
N GLY A 122 3.50 -25.07 -3.26
CA GLY A 122 2.99 -25.57 -4.54
C GLY A 122 1.75 -24.86 -5.07
N LYS A 123 1.29 -23.79 -4.43
CA LYS A 123 0.14 -22.97 -4.88
C LYS A 123 0.64 -21.65 -5.46
N LEU A 124 0.16 -21.31 -6.66
CA LEU A 124 0.42 -20.03 -7.28
C LEU A 124 -0.22 -18.89 -6.49
N ILE A 125 0.52 -17.83 -6.26
CA ILE A 125 0.04 -16.62 -5.59
C ILE A 125 -0.35 -15.58 -6.64
N ASP A 126 -1.63 -15.56 -7.01
CA ASP A 126 -2.16 -14.60 -7.99
C ASP A 126 -2.50 -13.24 -7.37
N ASN A 127 -2.85 -13.21 -6.08
CA ASN A 127 -3.31 -12.03 -5.37
C ASN A 127 -2.32 -11.65 -4.26
N TYR A 128 -1.55 -10.61 -4.53
CA TYR A 128 -0.69 -9.91 -3.57
C TYR A 128 -1.56 -9.10 -2.59
N GLY A 129 -2.13 -9.70 -1.61
CA GLY A 129 -3.05 -9.08 -0.65
C GLY A 129 -3.79 -10.13 0.16
N SER A 130 -3.47 -11.40 -0.08
CA SER A 130 -3.99 -12.52 0.71
C SER A 130 -3.30 -12.57 2.09
N ASN A 131 -3.92 -13.25 3.03
CA ASN A 131 -3.47 -13.46 4.41
C ASN A 131 -2.10 -14.17 4.55
N PHE A 132 -1.34 -14.33 3.48
CA PHE A 132 0.05 -14.77 3.52
C PHE A 132 0.90 -13.81 4.35
N PHE A 133 0.61 -12.49 4.28
CA PHE A 133 1.30 -11.49 5.10
C PHE A 133 1.06 -11.65 6.59
N ASP A 134 -0.08 -12.20 7.00
CA ASP A 134 -0.38 -12.46 8.40
C ASP A 134 0.55 -13.52 9.01
N SER A 135 1.25 -14.28 8.14
CA SER A 135 2.18 -15.35 8.54
C SER A 135 3.65 -14.93 8.46
N ILE A 136 3.95 -13.68 8.06
CA ILE A 136 5.31 -13.18 7.87
C ILE A 136 5.62 -12.10 8.90
N ALA A 137 6.78 -12.19 9.53
CA ALA A 137 7.37 -11.10 10.30
C ALA A 137 8.45 -10.41 9.45
N TYR A 138 8.32 -9.11 9.27
CA TYR A 138 9.31 -8.29 8.57
C TYR A 138 9.90 -7.24 9.49
N VAL A 139 11.22 -7.25 9.59
CA VAL A 139 11.96 -6.22 10.34
C VAL A 139 12.67 -5.32 9.33
N PRO A 140 12.19 -4.07 9.13
CA PRO A 140 12.81 -3.14 8.21
C PRO A 140 14.14 -2.61 8.75
N GLN A 141 14.98 -2.06 7.86
CA GLN A 141 16.26 -1.46 8.23
C GLN A 141 16.10 -0.25 9.17
N GLU A 142 15.03 0.52 8.97
CA GLU A 142 14.63 1.64 9.83
C GLU A 142 13.25 1.33 10.41
N PRO A 143 13.17 0.73 11.60
CA PRO A 143 11.90 0.43 12.24
C PRO A 143 11.22 1.74 12.67
N VAL A 144 9.91 1.83 12.46
CA VAL A 144 9.09 2.93 12.98
C VAL A 144 8.77 2.64 14.44
N ILE A 145 9.21 3.52 15.33
CA ILE A 145 8.89 3.48 16.76
C ILE A 145 7.96 4.65 17.05
N LEU A 146 6.79 4.36 17.61
CA LEU A 146 5.83 5.37 18.04
C LEU A 146 6.30 5.98 19.36
N ASP A 147 6.04 7.28 19.56
CA ASP A 147 6.27 7.97 20.85
C ASP A 147 5.18 7.57 21.87
N GLU A 148 5.12 6.27 22.17
CA GLU A 148 4.11 5.62 23.00
C GLU A 148 4.77 4.56 23.90
N LYS A 149 3.99 3.93 24.77
CA LYS A 149 4.46 2.84 25.62
C LYS A 149 5.00 1.67 24.79
N ILE A 150 5.94 0.91 25.36
CA ILE A 150 6.49 -0.30 24.72
C ILE A 150 5.38 -1.29 24.38
N SER A 151 4.39 -1.46 25.26
CA SER A 151 3.23 -2.32 25.00
C SER A 151 2.45 -1.91 23.76
N THR A 152 2.26 -0.61 23.54
CA THR A 152 1.61 -0.06 22.34
C THR A 152 2.46 -0.30 21.08
N ASN A 153 3.78 -0.13 21.18
CA ASN A 153 4.69 -0.38 20.07
C ASN A 153 4.73 -1.85 19.64
N ILE A 154 4.57 -2.79 20.59
CA ILE A 154 4.54 -4.23 20.27
C ILE A 154 3.18 -4.65 19.74
N SER A 155 2.08 -4.21 20.37
CA SER A 155 0.73 -4.63 20.00
C SER A 155 0.14 -3.86 18.82
N LEU A 156 0.66 -2.66 18.53
CA LEU A 156 0.09 -1.65 17.62
C LEU A 156 -1.37 -1.28 17.98
N GLU A 157 -1.77 -1.53 19.24
CA GLU A 157 -3.11 -1.23 19.75
C GLU A 157 -3.02 -0.06 20.73
N ILE A 158 -3.81 0.99 20.46
CA ILE A 158 -3.83 2.22 21.26
C ILE A 158 -4.70 2.04 22.51
N ASP A 159 -5.75 1.22 22.41
CA ASP A 159 -6.66 0.95 23.54
C ASP A 159 -6.03 -0.10 24.48
N GLU A 160 -5.50 0.36 25.62
CA GLU A 160 -4.86 -0.53 26.62
C GLU A 160 -5.75 -1.70 27.07
N LYS A 161 -7.08 -1.56 27.00
CA LYS A 161 -8.01 -2.64 27.38
C LYS A 161 -8.02 -3.80 26.40
N LYS A 162 -7.56 -3.58 25.18
CA LYS A 162 -7.47 -4.61 24.13
C LYS A 162 -6.10 -5.25 24.05
N ILE A 163 -5.11 -4.72 24.80
CA ILE A 163 -3.76 -5.23 24.79
C ILE A 163 -3.70 -6.55 25.56
N ASP A 164 -3.29 -7.61 24.90
CA ASP A 164 -3.02 -8.92 25.50
C ASP A 164 -1.60 -8.96 26.06
N PHE A 165 -1.46 -8.62 27.34
CA PHE A 165 -0.16 -8.56 28.00
C PHE A 165 0.55 -9.91 28.11
N GLU A 166 -0.17 -11.02 28.09
CA GLU A 166 0.48 -12.34 28.10
C GLU A 166 1.19 -12.61 26.77
N LYS A 167 0.58 -12.22 25.65
CA LYS A 167 1.23 -12.32 24.33
C LYS A 167 2.45 -11.40 24.21
N ILE A 168 2.39 -10.19 24.79
CA ILE A 168 3.52 -9.24 24.75
C ILE A 168 4.75 -9.79 25.47
N LYS A 169 4.59 -10.57 26.56
CA LYS A 169 5.72 -11.16 27.27
C LYS A 169 6.51 -12.20 26.45
N PHE A 170 5.91 -12.74 25.42
CA PHE A 170 6.53 -13.74 24.53
C PHE A 170 7.06 -13.13 23.22
N ALA A 171 6.75 -11.87 22.92
CA ALA A 171 7.25 -11.14 21.76
C ALA A 171 8.60 -10.47 22.06
#